data_cbb58847fe1f9fd9c9271d8996bfd06f
#
_entry.id   cbb58847fe1f9fd9c9271d8996bfd06f
#
_cell.length_a   1.000
_cell.length_b   1.000
_cell.length_c   1.000
_cell.angle_alpha   90.00
_cell.angle_beta   90.00
_cell.angle_gamma   90.00
#
_symmetry.space_group_name_H-M   'P 1'
#
loop_
_entity.id
_entity.type
_entity.pdbx_description
1 polymer ?
#
loop_
_entity_poly.entity_id
_entity_poly.type
_entity_poly.pdbx_seq_one_letter_code
_entity_poly.pdbx_strand_id
1 'polypeptide(L)' 'MTRDFLGRELEVGDFVVFMRQGYRELKLAKIKAFTKTGKPRICWQTKHGELELLQDGTQVVKVEGPELTAILLMRKE' A
#
# COMPACT_ATOMS: atom_id res chain seq x y z
N MET A 1 -13.52 -9.21 5.90
CA MET A 1 -12.58 -8.87 4.83
C MET A 1 -12.18 -7.42 4.91
N THR A 2 -10.92 -7.13 4.68
CA THR A 2 -10.43 -5.77 4.71
C THR A 2 -10.66 -5.09 3.37
N ARG A 3 -11.11 -3.86 3.42
CA ARG A 3 -11.36 -3.07 2.22
C ARG A 3 -10.54 -1.80 2.24
N ASP A 4 -10.20 -1.30 1.05
CA ASP A 4 -9.46 -0.06 0.94
C ASP A 4 -10.39 1.15 1.12
N PHE A 5 -9.83 2.35 0.95
CA PHE A 5 -10.60 3.59 1.10
C PHE A 5 -11.80 3.65 0.16
N LEU A 6 -11.68 3.06 -1.02
CA LEU A 6 -12.75 3.07 -2.01
C LEU A 6 -13.72 1.88 -1.89
N GLY A 7 -13.52 1.04 -0.87
CA GLY A 7 -14.39 -0.11 -0.63
C GLY A 7 -14.04 -1.36 -1.40
N ARG A 8 -12.89 -1.41 -2.05
CA ARG A 8 -12.45 -2.60 -2.79
C ARG A 8 -11.76 -3.57 -1.86
N GLU A 9 -11.95 -4.86 -2.10
CA GLU A 9 -11.33 -5.88 -1.27
C GLU A 9 -9.82 -5.89 -1.45
N LEU A 10 -9.11 -6.09 -0.34
CA LEU A 10 -7.65 -6.18 -0.31
C LEU A 10 -7.22 -7.61 -0.09
N GLU A 11 -6.16 -8.02 -0.76
CA GLU A 11 -5.57 -9.34 -0.63
C GLU A 11 -4.06 -9.22 -0.48
N VAL A 12 -3.44 -10.27 0.09
CA VAL A 12 -1.99 -10.34 0.18
C VAL A 12 -1.42 -10.31 -1.25
N GLY A 13 -0.42 -9.50 -1.46
CA GLY A 13 0.19 -9.33 -2.76
C GLY A 13 -0.33 -8.13 -3.54
N ASP A 14 -1.43 -7.53 -3.09
CA ASP A 14 -1.96 -6.34 -3.75
C ASP A 14 -1.05 -5.15 -3.54
N PHE A 15 -0.98 -4.27 -4.54
CA PHE A 15 -0.29 -3.00 -4.40
C PHE A 15 -1.27 -1.94 -3.97
N VAL A 16 -0.84 -1.08 -3.06
CA VAL A 16 -1.66 0.02 -2.56
C VAL A 16 -0.83 1.29 -2.52
N VAL A 17 -1.49 2.43 -2.61
CA VAL A 17 -0.88 3.72 -2.33
C VAL A 17 -1.40 4.21 -0.99
N PHE A 18 -0.54 4.85 -0.23
CA PHE A 18 -0.90 5.38 1.07
C PHE A 18 -0.09 6.65 1.33
N MET A 19 -0.59 7.46 2.25
CA MET A 19 0.11 8.65 2.70
C MET A 19 0.59 8.41 4.12
N ARG A 20 1.89 8.48 4.32
CA ARG A 20 2.47 8.31 5.64
C ARG A 20 2.16 9.53 6.48
N GLN A 21 1.75 9.30 7.73
CA GLN A 21 1.43 10.38 8.64
C GLN A 21 2.63 11.31 8.81
N GLY A 22 2.40 12.61 8.69
CA GLY A 22 3.45 13.61 8.78
C GLY A 22 4.20 13.87 7.48
N TYR A 23 3.89 13.13 6.42
CA TYR A 23 4.50 13.29 5.12
C TYR A 23 3.43 13.61 4.08
N ARG A 24 3.79 14.40 3.09
CA ARG A 24 2.86 14.81 2.04
C ARG A 24 3.00 14.00 0.76
N GLU A 25 3.75 12.91 0.80
CA GLU A 25 3.97 12.08 -0.36
C GLU A 25 3.10 10.85 -0.31
N LEU A 26 2.59 10.45 -1.47
CA LEU A 26 1.97 9.15 -1.63
C LEU A 26 3.07 8.13 -1.85
N LYS A 27 2.95 7.00 -1.18
CA LYS A 27 3.91 5.90 -1.31
C LYS A 27 3.21 4.70 -1.90
N LEU A 28 3.90 3.98 -2.76
CA LEU A 28 3.44 2.70 -3.27
C LEU A 28 4.00 1.60 -2.38
N ALA A 29 3.14 0.70 -1.94
CA ALA A 29 3.54 -0.41 -1.10
C ALA A 29 2.80 -1.66 -1.52
N LYS A 30 3.26 -2.80 -1.00
CA LYS A 30 2.64 -4.09 -1.28
C LYS A 30 2.11 -4.66 0.04
N ILE A 31 0.96 -5.28 -0.01
CA ILE A 31 0.40 -5.93 1.18
C ILE A 31 1.13 -7.25 1.39
N LYS A 32 1.75 -7.37 2.55
CA LYS A 32 2.50 -8.56 2.92
C LYS A 32 1.66 -9.56 3.70
N ALA A 33 0.79 -9.05 4.57
CA ALA A 33 -0.02 -9.90 5.43
C ALA A 33 -1.16 -9.06 6.03
N PHE A 34 -2.06 -9.73 6.72
CA PHE A 34 -3.10 -9.07 7.51
C PHE A 34 -2.98 -9.50 8.96
N THR A 35 -3.31 -8.59 9.88
CA THR A 35 -3.36 -8.92 11.29
C THR A 35 -4.65 -9.64 11.61
N LYS A 36 -4.77 -10.14 12.84
CA LYS A 36 -5.99 -10.80 13.29
C LYS A 36 -7.22 -9.88 13.22
N THR A 37 -7.00 -8.58 13.36
CA THR A 37 -8.07 -7.60 13.27
C THR A 37 -8.34 -7.13 11.85
N GLY A 38 -7.60 -7.66 10.87
CA GLY A 38 -7.81 -7.34 9.48
C GLY A 38 -7.06 -6.12 8.97
N LYS A 39 -6.11 -5.59 9.75
CA LYS A 39 -5.31 -4.47 9.28
C LYS A 39 -4.22 -4.96 8.32
N PRO A 40 -4.06 -4.35 7.16
CA PRO A 40 -3.00 -4.75 6.25
C PRO A 40 -1.63 -4.33 6.77
N ARG A 41 -0.69 -5.25 6.66
CA ARG A 41 0.72 -4.96 6.90
C ARG A 41 1.33 -4.71 5.53
N ILE A 42 1.74 -3.49 5.30
CA ILE A 42 2.29 -3.08 4.01
C ILE A 42 3.80 -2.93 4.11
N CYS A 43 4.47 -3.17 2.99
CA CYS A 43 5.91 -3.03 2.94
C CYS A 43 6.31 -2.34 1.65
N TRP A 44 7.44 -1.63 1.71
CA TRP A 44 8.00 -0.97 0.53
C TRP A 44 9.50 -0.90 0.66
N GLN A 45 10.17 -0.79 -0.48
CA GLN A 45 11.62 -0.77 -0.54
C GLN A 45 12.14 0.66 -0.45
N THR A 46 13.19 0.86 0.34
CA THR A 46 13.86 2.15 0.43
C THR A 46 15.35 1.97 0.19
N LYS A 47 16.09 3.08 0.17
CA LYS A 47 17.53 3.04 0.05
C LYS A 47 18.19 2.32 1.22
N HIS A 48 17.52 2.28 2.34
CA HIS A 48 18.05 1.69 3.58
C HIS A 48 17.46 0.30 3.85
N GLY A 49 16.75 -0.27 2.89
CA GLY A 49 16.15 -1.58 3.01
C GLY A 49 14.63 -1.53 2.97
N GLU A 50 14.03 -2.64 3.33
CA GLU A 50 12.57 -2.77 3.33
C GLU A 50 11.98 -2.22 4.62
N LEU A 51 10.95 -1.40 4.50
CA LEU A 51 10.19 -0.90 5.63
C LEU A 51 8.81 -1.53 5.64
N GLU A 52 8.27 -1.74 6.83
CA GLU A 52 6.92 -2.27 7.01
C GLU A 52 6.12 -1.33 7.89
N LEU A 53 4.82 -1.30 7.67
CA LEU A 53 3.92 -0.46 8.44
C LEU A 53 2.56 -1.14 8.51
N LEU A 54 1.92 -1.08 9.69
CA LEU A 54 0.53 -1.47 9.81
C LEU A 54 -0.31 -0.24 9.52
N GLN A 55 -1.23 -0.38 8.59
CA GLN A 55 -2.07 0.72 8.17
C GLN A 55 -3.52 0.27 8.19
N ASP A 56 -4.42 1.19 8.52
CA ASP A 56 -5.84 0.91 8.42
C ASP A 56 -6.22 0.79 6.94
N GLY A 57 -7.05 -0.19 6.61
CA GLY A 57 -7.50 -0.37 5.23
C GLY A 57 -8.13 0.88 4.64
N THR A 58 -8.81 1.67 5.48
CA THR A 58 -9.45 2.92 5.01
C THR A 58 -8.46 4.01 4.65
N GLN A 59 -7.18 3.80 4.92
CA GLN A 59 -6.15 4.80 4.63
C GLN A 59 -5.25 4.39 3.47
N VAL A 60 -5.61 3.34 2.76
CA VAL A 60 -4.87 2.90 1.58
C VAL A 60 -5.84 2.80 0.41
N VAL A 61 -5.30 2.92 -0.80
CA VAL A 61 -6.08 2.76 -2.02
C VAL A 61 -5.39 1.69 -2.87
N LYS A 62 -6.14 0.65 -3.20
CA LYS A 62 -5.65 -0.42 -4.06
C LYS A 62 -5.42 0.12 -5.46
N VAL A 63 -4.28 -0.23 -6.06
CA VAL A 63 -3.98 0.12 -7.45
C VAL A 63 -3.70 -1.16 -8.23
N GLU A 64 -4.16 -1.19 -9.46
CA GLU A 64 -3.99 -2.36 -10.32
C GLU A 64 -4.09 -1.97 -11.78
N GLY A 65 -3.66 -2.89 -12.66
CA GLY A 65 -3.75 -2.68 -14.10
C GLY A 65 -2.94 -1.50 -14.59
N PRO A 66 -3.50 -0.69 -15.50
CA PRO A 66 -2.78 0.45 -16.07
C PRO A 66 -2.36 1.48 -15.04
N GLU A 67 -3.15 1.66 -13.98
CA GLU A 67 -2.81 2.60 -12.91
C GLU A 67 -1.51 2.19 -12.21
N LEU A 68 -1.40 0.91 -11.90
CA LEU A 68 -0.20 0.40 -11.25
C LEU A 68 1.00 0.54 -12.15
N THR A 69 0.86 0.21 -13.42
CA THR A 69 1.94 0.33 -14.39
C THR A 69 2.43 1.77 -14.49
N ALA A 70 1.51 2.73 -14.55
CA ALA A 70 1.87 4.13 -14.63
C ALA A 70 2.65 4.58 -13.39
N ILE A 71 2.22 4.16 -12.20
CA ILE A 71 2.90 4.51 -10.97
C ILE A 71 4.31 3.94 -10.94
N LEU A 72 4.46 2.69 -11.33
CA LEU A 72 5.77 2.04 -11.35
C LEU A 72 6.73 2.71 -12.34
N LEU A 73 6.22 3.14 -13.48
CA LEU A 73 7.04 3.82 -14.49
C LEU A 73 7.45 5.23 -14.04
N MET A 74 6.61 5.89 -13.30
CA MET A 74 6.89 7.24 -12.82
C MET A 74 7.80 7.24 -11.59
N ARG A 75 7.95 6.10 -10.98
CA ARG A 75 8.73 5.98 -9.76
C ARG A 75 10.22 5.99 -10.09
N LYS A 76 10.94 6.96 -9.54
CA LYS A 76 12.39 7.08 -9.73
C LYS A 76 13.07 6.76 -8.41
N GLU A 77 14.02 5.90 -8.47
CA GLU A 77 14.84 5.54 -7.32
C GLU A 77 16.05 6.45 -7.21
#